data_998fac9741aabae6a1a77905cb3b41cf
#
_entry.id   998fac9741aabae6a1a77905cb3b41cf
#
_cell.length_a   1.000
_cell.length_b   1.000
_cell.length_c   1.000
_cell.angle_alpha   90.00
_cell.angle_beta   90.00
_cell.angle_gamma   90.00
#
_symmetry.space_group_name_H-M   'P 1'
#
loop_
_entity.id
_entity.type
_entity.pdbx_description
1 polymer ?
#
loop_
_entity_poly.entity_id
_entity_poly.type
_entity_poly.pdbx_seq_one_letter_code
_entity_poly.pdbx_strand_id
1 'polypeptide(L)'
;MPRIPNGITTDGFSFYRWWQKGKQYVWDKIIRQIFLGDSDIDPNRFFFFGISEGAYGSQRLASFYADYLAGVGPIAGGEPLVNAPSENSANIAFCLGTGSLDDSYGRNALTAAAKADFERLQAAHPGYYDHKIDVVEGAYHGTANLLYYDTIPWLINKTRKTNPKYVYWERLEQDGIYRRGFYNLYIPETEKPTERRCYEMTITGNTVDIKVNKVSYTATAWEDKHGMPIAYDKTYTSVSGGKLGIFLGNELVDLTKEVTVNINGKQAWKGIPELKIENLVNSCALYYDPYRLYPAYVEVDL
;
A
#
# COMPACT_ATOMS: atom_id res chain seq x y z
N MET A 1 15.82 -10.71 -12.76
CA MET A 1 14.96 -9.51 -12.73
C MET A 1 14.82 -8.99 -14.15
N PRO A 2 13.60 -8.81 -14.66
CA PRO A 2 13.44 -8.19 -15.96
C PRO A 2 13.94 -6.74 -15.88
N ARG A 3 14.89 -6.38 -16.72
CA ARG A 3 15.27 -4.97 -16.93
C ARG A 3 14.21 -4.34 -17.81
N ILE A 4 13.44 -3.43 -17.24
CA ILE A 4 12.54 -2.58 -18.02
C ILE A 4 13.42 -1.55 -18.75
N PRO A 5 13.29 -1.41 -20.08
CA PRO A 5 14.12 -0.47 -20.84
C PRO A 5 14.05 0.95 -20.29
N ASN A 6 15.16 1.68 -20.39
CA ASN A 6 15.21 3.11 -20.11
C ASN A 6 14.23 3.84 -21.02
N GLY A 7 13.13 4.35 -20.48
CA GLY A 7 12.29 5.31 -21.18
C GLY A 7 12.75 6.73 -20.81
N ILE A 8 12.64 7.64 -21.75
CA ILE A 8 12.71 9.08 -21.45
C ILE A 8 11.51 9.38 -20.56
N THR A 9 11.76 9.91 -19.37
CA THR A 9 10.71 10.30 -18.45
C THR A 9 10.02 11.56 -18.93
N THR A 10 8.76 11.77 -18.57
CA THR A 10 8.01 13.01 -18.89
C THR A 10 8.65 14.25 -18.29
N ASP A 11 9.53 14.10 -17.32
CA ASP A 11 10.33 15.14 -16.68
C ASP A 11 11.74 15.31 -17.30
N GLY A 12 12.06 14.60 -18.39
CA GLY A 12 13.33 14.70 -19.13
C GLY A 12 14.50 13.97 -18.45
N PHE A 13 14.30 13.28 -17.35
CA PHE A 13 15.35 12.49 -16.69
C PHE A 13 15.43 11.07 -17.25
N SER A 14 16.62 10.59 -17.51
CA SER A 14 16.90 9.23 -17.99
C SER A 14 16.98 8.18 -16.86
N PHE A 15 16.49 8.48 -15.65
CA PHE A 15 16.55 7.59 -14.50
C PHE A 15 15.42 6.55 -14.52
N TYR A 16 15.67 5.38 -13.93
CA TYR A 16 14.70 4.33 -13.73
C TYR A 16 13.74 4.72 -12.62
N ARG A 17 12.60 5.30 -12.96
CA ARG A 17 11.53 5.51 -11.99
C ARG A 17 10.55 4.36 -12.08
N TRP A 18 10.68 3.42 -11.16
CA TRP A 18 9.95 2.14 -11.17
C TRP A 18 8.42 2.31 -11.06
N TRP A 19 7.94 3.45 -10.60
CA TRP A 19 6.52 3.82 -10.47
C TRP A 19 5.94 4.56 -11.67
N GLN A 20 6.69 4.76 -12.74
CA GLN A 20 6.17 5.41 -13.96
C GLN A 20 5.05 4.61 -14.60
N LYS A 21 4.07 5.31 -15.22
CA LYS A 21 2.88 4.74 -15.85
C LYS A 21 3.16 3.55 -16.77
N GLY A 22 4.17 3.66 -17.62
CA GLY A 22 4.55 2.55 -18.50
C GLY A 22 5.09 1.33 -17.75
N LYS A 23 5.79 1.54 -16.63
CA LYS A 23 6.30 0.46 -15.77
C LYS A 23 5.19 -0.13 -14.90
N GLN A 24 4.26 0.69 -14.41
CA GLN A 24 3.07 0.19 -13.71
C GLN A 24 2.26 -0.76 -14.59
N TYR A 25 2.11 -0.47 -15.88
CA TYR A 25 1.48 -1.40 -16.82
C TYR A 25 2.19 -2.77 -16.85
N VAL A 26 3.51 -2.78 -16.77
CA VAL A 26 4.30 -4.02 -16.71
C VAL A 26 4.08 -4.73 -15.37
N TRP A 27 4.08 -3.99 -14.25
CA TRP A 27 3.79 -4.56 -12.92
C TRP A 27 2.39 -5.17 -12.88
N ASP A 28 1.37 -4.48 -13.38
CA ASP A 28 0.01 -5.01 -13.47
C ASP A 28 -0.05 -6.30 -14.30
N LYS A 29 0.66 -6.36 -15.43
CA LYS A 29 0.75 -7.57 -16.25
C LYS A 29 1.42 -8.73 -15.52
N ILE A 30 2.54 -8.47 -14.85
CA ILE A 30 3.27 -9.48 -14.08
C ILE A 30 2.41 -10.01 -12.94
N ILE A 31 1.78 -9.12 -12.15
CA ILE A 31 0.89 -9.48 -11.04
C ILE A 31 -0.24 -10.39 -11.55
N ARG A 32 -0.93 -10.00 -12.61
CA ARG A 32 -2.04 -10.78 -13.20
C ARG A 32 -1.59 -12.15 -13.70
N GLN A 33 -0.43 -12.22 -14.35
CA GLN A 33 0.13 -13.49 -14.82
C GLN A 33 0.52 -14.41 -13.67
N ILE A 34 1.15 -13.87 -12.63
CA ILE A 34 1.55 -14.64 -11.44
C ILE A 34 0.31 -15.19 -10.73
N PHE A 35 -0.72 -14.39 -10.55
CA PHE A 35 -1.88 -14.77 -9.74
C PHE A 35 -2.86 -15.73 -10.45
N LEU A 36 -2.96 -15.68 -11.77
CA LEU A 36 -3.91 -16.50 -12.53
C LEU A 36 -3.28 -17.45 -13.53
N GLY A 37 -2.02 -17.26 -13.89
CA GLY A 37 -1.41 -17.92 -15.04
C GLY A 37 -0.43 -19.02 -14.70
N ASP A 38 0.07 -19.11 -13.49
CA ASP A 38 1.12 -20.07 -13.15
C ASP A 38 0.82 -20.74 -11.80
N SER A 39 0.50 -22.04 -11.86
CA SER A 39 0.19 -22.85 -10.67
C SER A 39 1.41 -23.14 -9.79
N ASP A 40 2.62 -22.93 -10.29
CA ASP A 40 3.85 -23.19 -9.55
C ASP A 40 4.29 -21.99 -8.71
N ILE A 41 3.63 -20.84 -8.88
CA ILE A 41 3.89 -19.63 -8.12
C ILE A 41 2.85 -19.46 -7.01
N ASP A 42 3.31 -19.39 -5.74
CA ASP A 42 2.43 -19.06 -4.63
C ASP A 42 2.13 -17.55 -4.61
N PRO A 43 0.89 -17.12 -4.93
CA PRO A 43 0.52 -15.70 -4.95
C PRO A 43 0.52 -15.06 -3.55
N ASN A 44 0.59 -15.85 -2.48
CA ASN A 44 0.69 -15.35 -1.12
C ASN A 44 2.13 -15.04 -0.71
N ARG A 45 3.11 -15.24 -1.60
CA ARG A 45 4.53 -14.99 -1.35
C ARG A 45 5.15 -14.05 -2.37
N PHE A 46 4.45 -12.99 -2.70
CA PHE A 46 4.91 -11.98 -3.63
C PHE A 46 5.59 -10.82 -2.87
N PHE A 47 6.81 -10.47 -3.29
CA PHE A 47 7.65 -9.46 -2.62
C PHE A 47 8.23 -8.49 -3.63
N PHE A 48 8.39 -7.22 -3.23
CA PHE A 48 9.25 -6.28 -3.93
C PHE A 48 10.55 -6.08 -3.16
N PHE A 49 11.67 -6.13 -3.87
CA PHE A 49 12.99 -5.79 -3.36
C PHE A 49 13.63 -4.72 -4.23
N GLY A 50 14.41 -3.85 -3.63
CA GLY A 50 15.12 -2.84 -4.37
C GLY A 50 16.29 -2.22 -3.60
N ILE A 51 17.33 -1.83 -4.33
CA ILE A 51 18.50 -1.16 -3.79
C ILE A 51 18.61 0.21 -4.45
N SER A 52 18.95 1.26 -3.68
CA SER A 52 19.11 2.62 -4.20
C SER A 52 17.84 3.11 -4.91
N GLU A 53 17.91 3.45 -6.19
CA GLU A 53 16.71 3.82 -6.99
C GLU A 53 15.62 2.73 -6.97
N GLY A 54 16.01 1.46 -6.89
CA GLY A 54 15.06 0.35 -6.70
C GLY A 54 14.39 0.35 -5.33
N ALA A 55 15.06 0.89 -4.30
CA ALA A 55 14.47 1.04 -2.97
C ALA A 55 13.38 2.11 -2.94
N TYR A 56 13.61 3.27 -3.58
CA TYR A 56 12.57 4.28 -3.77
C TYR A 56 11.36 3.69 -4.50
N GLY A 57 11.62 2.94 -5.58
CA GLY A 57 10.58 2.24 -6.33
C GLY A 57 9.81 1.25 -5.49
N SER A 58 10.49 0.39 -4.72
CA SER A 58 9.81 -0.62 -3.89
C SER A 58 9.00 0.00 -2.75
N GLN A 59 9.44 1.11 -2.15
CA GLN A 59 8.64 1.84 -1.15
C GLN A 59 7.35 2.42 -1.76
N ARG A 60 7.44 3.11 -2.90
CA ARG A 60 6.26 3.66 -3.59
C ARG A 60 5.31 2.57 -4.05
N LEU A 61 5.85 1.52 -4.68
CA LEU A 61 5.04 0.39 -5.14
C LEU A 61 4.43 -0.40 -3.98
N ALA A 62 5.11 -0.48 -2.82
CA ALA A 62 4.54 -1.06 -1.62
C ALA A 62 3.26 -0.34 -1.19
N SER A 63 3.30 0.99 -1.07
CA SER A 63 2.12 1.78 -0.71
C SER A 63 0.99 1.69 -1.74
N PHE A 64 1.31 1.40 -3.00
CA PHE A 64 0.36 1.33 -4.10
C PHE A 64 -0.22 -0.08 -4.30
N TYR A 65 0.57 -1.15 -4.07
CA TYR A 65 0.22 -2.55 -4.32
C TYR A 65 0.25 -3.42 -3.05
N ALA A 66 0.15 -2.83 -1.85
CA ALA A 66 0.23 -3.58 -0.59
C ALA A 66 -0.72 -4.78 -0.54
N ASP A 67 -1.90 -4.65 -1.12
CA ASP A 67 -2.91 -5.71 -1.18
C ASP A 67 -2.51 -6.95 -2.01
N TYR A 68 -1.41 -6.88 -2.77
CA TYR A 68 -0.83 -8.02 -3.51
C TYR A 68 0.45 -8.57 -2.87
N LEU A 69 1.02 -7.88 -1.86
CA LEU A 69 2.35 -8.18 -1.35
C LEU A 69 2.30 -8.94 -0.03
N ALA A 70 3.20 -9.90 0.14
CA ALA A 70 3.56 -10.44 1.44
C ALA A 70 4.50 -9.49 2.21
N GLY A 71 5.36 -8.78 1.47
CA GLY A 71 6.28 -7.83 2.05
C GLY A 71 7.13 -7.08 1.03
N VAL A 72 7.92 -6.16 1.53
CA VAL A 72 8.81 -5.32 0.75
C VAL A 72 10.15 -5.13 1.44
N GLY A 73 11.23 -5.11 0.65
CA GLY A 73 12.62 -4.98 1.14
C GLY A 73 13.39 -3.86 0.42
N PRO A 74 13.10 -2.58 0.67
CA PRO A 74 13.93 -1.47 0.20
C PRO A 74 15.26 -1.41 0.95
N ILE A 75 16.38 -1.20 0.23
CA ILE A 75 17.73 -1.05 0.79
C ILE A 75 18.41 0.18 0.22
N ALA A 76 19.03 0.98 1.09
CA ALA A 76 19.72 2.23 0.73
C ALA A 76 18.82 3.19 -0.06
N GLY A 77 17.59 3.36 0.38
CA GLY A 77 16.60 4.29 -0.13
C GLY A 77 15.94 5.07 1.01
N GLY A 78 15.06 5.97 0.65
CA GLY A 78 14.29 6.77 1.61
C GLY A 78 13.28 7.61 0.85
N GLU A 79 12.02 7.21 0.83
CA GLU A 79 10.94 7.99 0.25
C GLU A 79 10.28 8.88 1.31
N PRO A 80 10.00 10.14 0.98
CA PRO A 80 9.12 10.95 1.81
C PRO A 80 7.75 10.29 2.01
N LEU A 81 7.22 10.37 3.23
CA LEU A 81 5.92 9.75 3.59
C LEU A 81 4.76 10.22 2.72
N VAL A 82 4.85 11.43 2.16
CA VAL A 82 3.86 11.94 1.20
C VAL A 82 3.81 11.12 -0.09
N ASN A 83 4.91 10.48 -0.48
CA ASN A 83 5.01 9.66 -1.69
C ASN A 83 4.76 8.16 -1.41
N ALA A 84 5.06 7.73 -0.19
CA ALA A 84 4.95 6.34 0.25
C ALA A 84 4.44 6.28 1.69
N PRO A 85 3.13 6.56 1.93
CA PRO A 85 2.56 6.58 3.27
C PRO A 85 2.71 5.21 3.94
N SER A 86 3.28 5.20 5.14
CA SER A 86 3.48 3.99 5.95
C SER A 86 2.16 3.31 6.27
N GLU A 87 1.09 4.08 6.42
CA GLU A 87 -0.24 3.58 6.77
C GLU A 87 -0.79 2.58 5.75
N ASN A 88 -0.46 2.73 4.45
CA ASN A 88 -0.89 1.77 3.42
C ASN A 88 -0.23 0.40 3.60
N SER A 89 0.83 0.30 4.40
CA SER A 89 1.59 -0.94 4.65
C SER A 89 1.08 -1.73 5.86
N ALA A 90 -0.11 -1.45 6.37
CA ALA A 90 -0.65 -2.09 7.58
C ALA A 90 -0.61 -3.62 7.56
N ASN A 91 -0.75 -4.22 6.40
CA ASN A 91 -0.94 -5.67 6.23
C ASN A 91 0.22 -6.39 5.54
N ILE A 92 1.33 -5.71 5.30
CA ILE A 92 2.54 -6.30 4.69
C ILE A 92 3.72 -6.26 5.68
N ALA A 93 4.70 -7.12 5.46
CA ALA A 93 5.97 -7.05 6.16
C ALA A 93 6.88 -6.01 5.47
N PHE A 94 7.42 -5.07 6.23
CA PHE A 94 8.22 -3.96 5.70
C PHE A 94 9.64 -4.00 6.27
N CYS A 95 10.66 -4.25 5.43
CA CYS A 95 12.05 -4.32 5.84
C CYS A 95 12.88 -3.28 5.10
N LEU A 96 13.28 -2.20 5.78
CA LEU A 96 14.07 -1.11 5.21
C LEU A 96 15.42 -0.99 5.93
N GLY A 97 16.51 -0.95 5.17
CA GLY A 97 17.85 -0.74 5.70
C GLY A 97 18.60 0.36 4.97
N THR A 98 19.17 1.32 5.71
CA THR A 98 19.95 2.44 5.15
C THR A 98 21.16 2.73 6.06
N GLY A 99 22.30 3.11 5.50
CA GLY A 99 23.46 3.49 6.29
C GLY A 99 23.28 4.83 7.00
N SER A 100 23.83 5.00 8.21
CA SER A 100 23.77 6.27 8.94
C SER A 100 24.55 7.39 8.26
N LEU A 101 25.56 7.03 7.43
CA LEU A 101 26.34 7.94 6.61
C LEU A 101 25.83 8.07 5.15
N ASP A 102 24.69 7.46 4.83
CA ASP A 102 24.02 7.61 3.53
C ASP A 102 23.08 8.83 3.57
N ASP A 103 23.68 10.01 3.64
CA ASP A 103 22.99 11.30 3.82
C ASP A 103 22.46 11.92 2.51
N SER A 104 22.93 11.43 1.37
CA SER A 104 22.52 11.97 0.07
C SER A 104 21.01 11.83 -0.12
N TYR A 105 20.37 12.93 -0.49
CA TYR A 105 18.90 13.03 -0.60
C TYR A 105 18.15 12.71 0.70
N GLY A 106 18.79 12.87 1.85
CA GLY A 106 18.19 12.64 3.16
C GLY A 106 17.80 11.18 3.44
N ARG A 107 18.42 10.19 2.78
CA ARG A 107 18.02 8.77 2.89
C ARG A 107 18.02 8.26 4.33
N ASN A 108 19.09 8.54 5.09
CA ASN A 108 19.18 8.15 6.50
C ASN A 108 18.09 8.82 7.35
N ALA A 109 17.84 10.11 7.15
CA ALA A 109 16.82 10.86 7.88
C ALA A 109 15.39 10.37 7.53
N LEU A 110 15.12 10.12 6.24
CA LEU A 110 13.84 9.57 5.77
C LEU A 110 13.61 8.14 6.28
N THR A 111 14.67 7.32 6.36
CA THR A 111 14.59 5.98 6.96
C THR A 111 14.29 6.06 8.45
N ALA A 112 14.92 6.99 9.19
CA ALA A 112 14.63 7.22 10.61
C ALA A 112 13.20 7.71 10.82
N ALA A 113 12.71 8.60 9.96
CA ALA A 113 11.32 9.07 9.99
C ALA A 113 10.32 7.93 9.71
N ALA A 114 10.61 7.09 8.73
CA ALA A 114 9.79 5.90 8.44
C ALA A 114 9.78 4.93 9.63
N LYS A 115 10.93 4.68 10.26
CA LYS A 115 11.02 3.84 11.47
C LYS A 115 10.11 4.36 12.58
N ALA A 116 10.24 5.63 12.93
CA ALA A 116 9.43 6.25 13.97
C ALA A 116 7.91 6.17 13.67
N ASP A 117 7.55 6.34 12.38
CA ASP A 117 6.15 6.25 11.96
C ASP A 117 5.61 4.81 12.04
N PHE A 118 6.36 3.81 11.59
CA PHE A 118 5.98 2.40 11.73
C PHE A 118 5.88 1.96 13.20
N GLU A 119 6.80 2.37 14.07
CA GLU A 119 6.75 2.09 15.51
C GLU A 119 5.48 2.70 16.14
N ARG A 120 5.16 3.95 15.81
CA ARG A 120 3.93 4.64 16.25
C ARG A 120 2.67 3.92 15.77
N LEU A 121 2.62 3.53 14.50
CA LEU A 121 1.48 2.83 13.90
C LEU A 121 1.29 1.42 14.49
N GLN A 122 2.37 0.67 14.69
CA GLN A 122 2.32 -0.65 15.31
C GLN A 122 1.85 -0.58 16.76
N ALA A 123 2.27 0.43 17.51
CA ALA A 123 1.80 0.66 18.88
C ALA A 123 0.29 0.99 18.93
N ALA A 124 -0.20 1.76 17.96
CA ALA A 124 -1.62 2.10 17.84
C ALA A 124 -2.49 0.93 17.33
N HIS A 125 -1.91 0.03 16.52
CA HIS A 125 -2.61 -1.10 15.89
C HIS A 125 -1.83 -2.41 16.09
N PRO A 126 -1.87 -3.02 17.29
CA PRO A 126 -1.16 -4.28 17.57
C PRO A 126 -1.52 -5.40 16.60
N GLY A 127 -0.50 -6.07 16.05
CA GLY A 127 -0.67 -7.13 15.05
C GLY A 127 -0.68 -6.68 13.59
N TYR A 128 -0.59 -5.36 13.36
CA TYR A 128 -0.41 -4.72 12.06
C TYR A 128 0.96 -4.04 11.99
N TYR A 129 1.36 -3.58 10.81
CA TYR A 129 2.61 -2.84 10.58
C TYR A 129 3.85 -3.64 11.00
N ASP A 130 3.91 -4.93 10.64
CA ASP A 130 5.07 -5.78 10.87
C ASP A 130 6.28 -5.23 10.13
N HIS A 131 7.30 -4.79 10.88
CA HIS A 131 8.44 -4.10 10.29
C HIS A 131 9.76 -4.43 10.93
N LYS A 132 10.82 -4.26 10.13
CA LYS A 132 12.22 -4.23 10.54
C LYS A 132 12.89 -3.07 9.80
N ILE A 133 13.10 -1.96 10.47
CA ILE A 133 13.66 -0.74 9.87
C ILE A 133 14.89 -0.33 10.63
N ASP A 134 16.05 -0.29 9.94
CA ASP A 134 17.35 -0.03 10.54
C ASP A 134 18.13 1.07 9.82
N VAL A 135 18.66 2.03 10.59
CA VAL A 135 19.72 2.94 10.17
C VAL A 135 21.02 2.36 10.69
N VAL A 136 21.79 1.74 9.78
CA VAL A 136 23.00 0.97 10.11
C VAL A 136 24.16 1.89 10.42
N GLU A 137 24.63 1.88 11.66
CA GLU A 137 25.68 2.79 12.13
C GLU A 137 26.99 2.61 11.37
N GLY A 138 27.60 3.74 10.99
CA GLY A 138 28.86 3.80 10.24
C GLY A 138 28.81 3.32 8.79
N ALA A 139 27.65 2.88 8.31
CA ALA A 139 27.52 2.40 6.93
C ALA A 139 27.16 3.53 5.97
N TYR A 140 27.75 3.45 4.77
CA TYR A 140 27.49 4.32 3.63
C TYR A 140 26.44 3.72 2.67
N HIS A 141 26.27 4.31 1.49
CA HIS A 141 25.37 3.83 0.43
C HIS A 141 25.63 2.38 -0.02
N GLY A 142 26.75 1.79 0.31
CA GLY A 142 27.15 0.40 0.00
C GLY A 142 26.49 -0.69 0.85
N THR A 143 25.35 -0.44 1.47
CA THR A 143 24.61 -1.38 2.35
C THR A 143 23.91 -2.51 1.59
N ALA A 144 24.21 -2.74 0.32
CA ALA A 144 23.59 -3.77 -0.52
C ALA A 144 23.65 -5.19 0.09
N ASN A 145 24.65 -5.47 0.93
CA ASN A 145 24.78 -6.75 1.63
C ASN A 145 23.60 -7.03 2.56
N LEU A 146 22.93 -6.02 3.09
CA LEU A 146 21.73 -6.19 3.93
C LEU A 146 20.62 -6.94 3.20
N LEU A 147 20.51 -6.78 1.86
CA LEU A 147 19.50 -7.48 1.09
C LEU A 147 19.61 -8.99 1.25
N TYR A 148 20.82 -9.54 1.14
CA TYR A 148 21.05 -10.99 1.14
C TYR A 148 21.12 -11.58 2.54
N TYR A 149 21.78 -10.89 3.48
CA TYR A 149 22.07 -11.44 4.81
C TYR A 149 21.01 -11.11 5.85
N ASP A 150 20.14 -10.15 5.59
CA ASP A 150 19.20 -9.66 6.56
C ASP A 150 17.77 -9.55 6.03
N THR A 151 17.55 -8.82 4.94
CA THR A 151 16.22 -8.52 4.41
C THR A 151 15.52 -9.77 3.84
N ILE A 152 16.16 -10.50 2.94
CA ILE A 152 15.57 -11.71 2.35
C ILE A 152 15.31 -12.78 3.40
N PRO A 153 16.26 -13.14 4.30
CA PRO A 153 15.99 -14.11 5.35
C PRO A 153 14.83 -13.73 6.28
N TRP A 154 14.66 -12.44 6.57
CA TRP A 154 13.56 -11.97 7.41
C TRP A 154 12.20 -12.03 6.69
N LEU A 155 12.16 -11.70 5.40
CA LEU A 155 10.94 -11.65 4.60
C LEU A 155 10.48 -13.00 4.06
N ILE A 156 11.40 -13.95 3.82
CA ILE A 156 11.09 -15.17 3.07
C ILE A 156 9.99 -16.04 3.69
N ASN A 157 9.77 -15.93 5.00
CA ASN A 157 8.73 -16.68 5.70
C ASN A 157 7.41 -15.89 5.89
N LYS A 158 7.34 -14.66 5.39
CA LYS A 158 6.12 -13.85 5.47
C LYS A 158 5.13 -14.26 4.38
N THR A 159 3.86 -14.14 4.70
CA THR A 159 2.76 -14.42 3.78
C THR A 159 1.81 -13.24 3.70
N ARG A 160 1.18 -13.08 2.55
CA ARG A 160 0.20 -12.04 2.31
C ARG A 160 -1.06 -12.24 3.13
N LYS A 161 -1.61 -11.16 3.69
CA LYS A 161 -2.95 -11.12 4.27
C LYS A 161 -3.94 -10.73 3.18
N THR A 162 -4.80 -11.65 2.74
CA THR A 162 -5.74 -11.41 1.63
C THR A 162 -7.02 -10.70 2.06
N ASN A 163 -7.54 -11.05 3.24
CA ASN A 163 -8.80 -10.56 3.80
C ASN A 163 -8.59 -9.97 5.20
N PRO A 164 -7.80 -8.89 5.34
CA PRO A 164 -7.56 -8.29 6.65
C PRO A 164 -8.80 -7.55 7.16
N LYS A 165 -9.02 -7.61 8.48
CA LYS A 165 -10.13 -6.89 9.15
C LYS A 165 -9.80 -5.44 9.51
N TYR A 166 -8.56 -5.03 9.34
CA TYR A 166 -8.11 -3.65 9.40
C TYR A 166 -7.41 -3.28 8.11
N VAL A 167 -7.86 -2.23 7.45
CA VAL A 167 -7.27 -1.70 6.22
C VAL A 167 -7.16 -0.19 6.36
N TYR A 168 -6.00 0.35 6.07
CA TYR A 168 -5.84 1.76 5.82
C TYR A 168 -5.42 1.95 4.35
N TRP A 169 -6.18 2.72 3.62
CA TRP A 169 -5.94 3.02 2.21
C TRP A 169 -5.91 4.53 1.98
N GLU A 170 -4.74 5.09 1.88
CA GLU A 170 -4.57 6.44 1.33
C GLU A 170 -4.44 6.31 -0.18
N ARG A 171 -5.47 6.81 -0.90
CA ARG A 171 -5.56 6.71 -2.36
C ARG A 171 -4.68 7.75 -3.00
N LEU A 172 -3.41 7.39 -3.20
CA LEU A 172 -2.40 8.26 -3.81
C LEU A 172 -2.33 8.08 -5.33
N GLU A 173 -1.83 9.11 -5.98
CA GLU A 173 -1.47 9.09 -7.39
C GLU A 173 -0.04 8.60 -7.58
N GLN A 174 0.19 7.80 -8.62
CA GLN A 174 1.53 7.52 -9.11
C GLN A 174 1.58 7.67 -10.62
N ASP A 175 2.24 8.74 -11.10
CA ASP A 175 2.39 9.09 -12.52
C ASP A 175 1.05 9.10 -13.29
N GLY A 176 0.06 9.79 -12.74
CA GLY A 176 -1.28 9.93 -13.30
C GLY A 176 -2.20 8.73 -13.11
N ILE A 177 -1.74 7.67 -12.45
CA ILE A 177 -2.52 6.46 -12.18
C ILE A 177 -3.04 6.46 -10.75
N TYR A 178 -4.32 6.15 -10.62
CA TYR A 178 -5.00 5.88 -9.35
C TYR A 178 -5.57 4.47 -9.37
N ARG A 179 -5.37 3.73 -8.29
CA ARG A 179 -6.02 2.44 -8.14
C ARG A 179 -7.50 2.65 -7.77
N ARG A 180 -8.35 1.75 -8.27
CA ARG A 180 -9.78 1.70 -7.95
C ARG A 180 -10.12 0.66 -6.89
N GLY A 181 -9.25 -0.30 -6.64
CA GLY A 181 -9.43 -1.34 -5.63
C GLY A 181 -8.23 -1.45 -4.71
N PHE A 182 -8.47 -1.74 -3.42
CA PHE A 182 -7.44 -2.01 -2.42
C PHE A 182 -8.02 -2.93 -1.34
N TYR A 183 -7.47 -4.13 -1.19
CA TYR A 183 -8.10 -5.22 -0.42
C TYR A 183 -9.54 -5.46 -0.89
N ASN A 184 -10.52 -5.25 -0.05
CA ASN A 184 -11.94 -5.41 -0.36
C ASN A 184 -12.68 -4.08 -0.60
N LEU A 185 -11.97 -2.96 -0.60
CA LEU A 185 -12.52 -1.63 -0.89
C LEU A 185 -12.42 -1.31 -2.39
N TYR A 186 -13.44 -0.66 -2.92
CA TYR A 186 -13.55 -0.32 -4.33
C TYR A 186 -14.11 1.09 -4.53
N ILE A 187 -13.53 1.85 -5.43
CA ILE A 187 -14.03 3.17 -5.87
C ILE A 187 -14.70 3.01 -7.23
N PRO A 188 -16.04 3.10 -7.30
CA PRO A 188 -16.78 2.89 -8.54
C PRO A 188 -16.57 4.01 -9.57
N GLU A 189 -16.27 5.24 -9.12
CA GLU A 189 -16.04 6.36 -10.00
C GLU A 189 -14.73 6.19 -10.81
N THR A 190 -14.81 6.49 -12.11
CA THR A 190 -13.69 6.43 -13.04
C THR A 190 -12.94 7.76 -13.17
N GLU A 191 -13.54 8.83 -12.68
CA GLU A 191 -12.97 10.17 -12.75
C GLU A 191 -11.73 10.30 -11.88
N LYS A 192 -10.82 11.16 -12.32
CA LYS A 192 -9.64 11.50 -11.56
C LYS A 192 -10.05 12.24 -10.28
N PRO A 193 -9.60 11.78 -9.09
CA PRO A 193 -9.95 12.46 -7.87
C PRO A 193 -9.35 13.87 -7.81
N THR A 194 -10.10 14.80 -7.28
CA THR A 194 -9.68 16.20 -7.09
C THR A 194 -8.94 16.42 -5.77
N GLU A 195 -8.99 15.42 -4.89
CA GLU A 195 -8.37 15.46 -3.56
C GLU A 195 -7.83 14.08 -3.16
N ARG A 196 -6.85 14.06 -2.29
CA ARG A 196 -6.29 12.83 -1.73
C ARG A 196 -7.13 12.40 -0.55
N ARG A 197 -7.75 11.22 -0.65
CA ARG A 197 -8.59 10.63 0.40
C ARG A 197 -7.92 9.43 1.03
N CYS A 198 -8.19 9.22 2.32
CA CYS A 198 -7.91 7.98 3.01
C CYS A 198 -9.19 7.31 3.49
N TYR A 199 -9.15 5.98 3.52
CA TYR A 199 -10.21 5.09 3.95
C TYR A 199 -9.62 4.17 5.03
N GLU A 200 -10.08 4.33 6.27
CA GLU A 200 -9.67 3.48 7.37
C GLU A 200 -10.82 2.56 7.75
N MET A 201 -10.71 1.28 7.40
CA MET A 201 -11.72 0.26 7.65
C MET A 201 -11.32 -0.63 8.81
N THR A 202 -12.28 -0.89 9.71
CA THR A 202 -12.18 -1.92 10.75
C THR A 202 -13.42 -2.79 10.71
N ILE A 203 -13.25 -4.12 10.76
CA ILE A 203 -14.36 -5.09 10.82
C ILE A 203 -14.35 -5.76 12.17
N THR A 204 -15.48 -5.65 12.90
CA THR A 204 -15.69 -6.30 14.19
C THR A 204 -17.01 -7.11 14.14
N GLY A 205 -16.90 -8.43 14.19
CA GLY A 205 -18.06 -9.29 13.93
C GLY A 205 -18.66 -9.01 12.56
N ASN A 206 -19.94 -8.62 12.51
CA ASN A 206 -20.66 -8.23 11.30
C ASN A 206 -20.79 -6.71 11.11
N THR A 207 -19.97 -5.92 11.80
CA THR A 207 -19.95 -4.46 11.64
C THR A 207 -18.69 -4.04 10.90
N VAL A 208 -18.86 -3.26 9.84
CA VAL A 208 -17.80 -2.65 9.02
C VAL A 208 -17.82 -1.16 9.29
N ASP A 209 -16.84 -0.67 10.03
CA ASP A 209 -16.68 0.75 10.34
C ASP A 209 -15.62 1.34 9.42
N ILE A 210 -15.95 2.40 8.70
CA ILE A 210 -15.04 3.07 7.78
C ILE A 210 -14.99 4.57 8.09
N LYS A 211 -13.77 5.08 8.34
CA LYS A 211 -13.52 6.52 8.38
C LYS A 211 -13.01 6.97 7.02
N VAL A 212 -13.59 8.04 6.49
CA VAL A 212 -13.20 8.63 5.21
C VAL A 212 -12.84 10.09 5.43
N ASN A 213 -11.59 10.43 5.10
CA ASN A 213 -11.07 11.79 5.25
C ASN A 213 -10.27 12.21 4.02
N LYS A 214 -10.24 13.51 3.76
CA LYS A 214 -9.20 14.16 2.97
C LYS A 214 -7.91 14.20 3.79
N VAL A 215 -6.78 13.90 3.15
CA VAL A 215 -5.45 14.00 3.74
C VAL A 215 -4.70 15.14 3.07
N SER A 216 -4.10 16.00 3.87
CA SER A 216 -3.18 17.04 3.40
C SER A 216 -1.87 16.94 4.15
N TYR A 217 -0.76 17.23 3.47
CA TYR A 217 0.58 17.18 4.00
C TYR A 217 1.20 18.57 4.01
N THR A 218 1.80 18.95 5.12
CA THR A 218 2.61 20.16 5.25
C THR A 218 4.01 19.76 5.66
N ALA A 219 5.01 20.07 4.84
CA ALA A 219 6.40 19.80 5.19
C ALA A 219 6.82 20.64 6.39
N THR A 220 7.50 20.02 7.37
CA THR A 220 7.91 20.65 8.64
C THR A 220 9.41 20.63 8.88
N ALA A 221 10.15 19.75 8.16
CA ALA A 221 11.61 19.72 8.19
C ALA A 221 12.17 19.33 6.82
N TRP A 222 13.37 19.83 6.54
CA TRP A 222 14.11 19.58 5.29
C TRP A 222 15.52 19.14 5.61
N GLU A 223 16.10 18.31 4.73
CA GLU A 223 17.52 18.03 4.78
C GLU A 223 18.32 19.20 4.17
N ASP A 224 19.51 19.45 4.70
CA ASP A 224 20.26 20.69 4.42
C ASP A 224 20.92 20.72 3.03
N LYS A 225 21.27 19.56 2.47
CA LYS A 225 22.11 19.46 1.28
C LYS A 225 21.36 19.68 -0.03
N HIS A 226 20.13 19.18 -0.13
CA HIS A 226 19.32 19.23 -1.35
C HIS A 226 17.96 19.89 -1.12
N GLY A 227 17.66 20.32 0.12
CA GLY A 227 16.39 20.93 0.47
C GLY A 227 15.19 19.98 0.33
N MET A 228 15.42 18.69 0.48
CA MET A 228 14.32 17.71 0.39
C MET A 228 13.52 17.67 1.70
N PRO A 229 12.20 17.68 1.63
CA PRO A 229 11.39 17.52 2.83
C PRO A 229 11.55 16.12 3.44
N ILE A 230 11.86 16.05 4.73
CA ILE A 230 12.10 14.81 5.49
C ILE A 230 11.08 14.56 6.60
N ALA A 231 10.27 15.56 6.96
CA ALA A 231 9.18 15.41 7.90
C ALA A 231 7.93 16.16 7.42
N TYR A 232 6.77 15.66 7.83
CA TYR A 232 5.48 16.20 7.44
C TYR A 232 4.47 16.11 8.58
N ASP A 233 3.68 17.17 8.73
CA ASP A 233 2.43 17.10 9.46
C ASP A 233 1.31 16.65 8.53
N LYS A 234 0.47 15.73 9.02
CA LYS A 234 -0.76 15.30 8.33
C LYS A 234 -1.98 15.96 8.96
N THR A 235 -2.83 16.52 8.12
CA THR A 235 -4.15 17.00 8.54
C THR A 235 -5.24 16.20 7.87
N TYR A 236 -6.29 15.90 8.65
CA TYR A 236 -7.44 15.12 8.21
C TYR A 236 -8.69 16.00 8.28
N THR A 237 -9.44 16.03 7.18
CA THR A 237 -10.71 16.76 7.10
C THR A 237 -11.79 15.82 6.63
N SER A 238 -12.91 15.76 7.32
CA SER A 238 -14.06 14.95 6.88
C SER A 238 -14.50 15.35 5.48
N VAL A 239 -14.81 14.36 4.67
CA VAL A 239 -15.31 14.56 3.31
C VAL A 239 -16.71 14.00 3.17
N SER A 240 -17.44 14.54 2.19
CA SER A 240 -18.74 14.04 1.76
C SER A 240 -18.76 13.97 0.24
N GLY A 241 -19.65 13.12 -0.28
CA GLY A 241 -19.83 12.90 -1.71
C GLY A 241 -18.88 11.87 -2.30
N GLY A 242 -19.35 11.24 -3.36
CA GLY A 242 -18.75 10.06 -3.97
C GLY A 242 -19.30 8.78 -3.37
N LYS A 243 -18.83 7.66 -3.89
CA LYS A 243 -19.29 6.32 -3.50
C LYS A 243 -18.13 5.44 -3.08
N LEU A 244 -18.43 4.51 -2.19
CA LEU A 244 -17.51 3.44 -1.79
C LEU A 244 -18.18 2.10 -1.94
N GLY A 245 -17.58 1.23 -2.71
CA GLY A 245 -17.92 -0.19 -2.80
C GLY A 245 -17.12 -1.01 -1.79
N ILE A 246 -17.80 -1.98 -1.19
CA ILE A 246 -17.21 -2.88 -0.20
C ILE A 246 -17.56 -4.31 -0.63
N PHE A 247 -16.56 -5.05 -1.05
CA PHE A 247 -16.70 -6.48 -1.31
C PHE A 247 -16.67 -7.26 0.00
N LEU A 248 -17.52 -8.25 0.15
CA LEU A 248 -17.68 -9.04 1.37
C LEU A 248 -17.63 -10.54 1.06
N GLY A 249 -16.91 -11.27 1.91
CA GLY A 249 -16.80 -12.72 1.93
C GLY A 249 -16.89 -13.25 3.35
N ASN A 250 -17.02 -14.57 3.51
CA ASN A 250 -17.14 -15.20 4.82
C ASN A 250 -15.88 -15.06 5.70
N GLU A 251 -14.75 -14.77 5.10
CA GLU A 251 -13.50 -14.46 5.82
C GLU A 251 -13.57 -13.09 6.54
N LEU A 252 -14.43 -12.20 6.06
CA LEU A 252 -14.60 -10.85 6.61
C LEU A 252 -15.77 -10.78 7.58
N VAL A 253 -16.95 -11.28 7.17
CA VAL A 253 -18.21 -11.22 7.92
C VAL A 253 -19.03 -12.51 7.72
N ASP A 254 -19.99 -12.78 8.58
CA ASP A 254 -20.96 -13.86 8.40
C ASP A 254 -22.06 -13.39 7.43
N LEU A 255 -21.98 -13.83 6.18
CA LEU A 255 -22.90 -13.43 5.11
C LEU A 255 -24.33 -13.97 5.29
N THR A 256 -24.58 -14.86 6.26
CA THR A 256 -25.92 -15.38 6.57
C THR A 256 -26.70 -14.49 7.54
N LYS A 257 -26.04 -13.47 8.09
CA LYS A 257 -26.57 -12.53 9.08
C LYS A 257 -26.56 -11.09 8.58
N GLU A 258 -27.31 -10.23 9.27
CA GLU A 258 -27.24 -8.79 9.01
C GLU A 258 -25.81 -8.28 9.18
N VAL A 259 -25.35 -7.53 8.19
CA VAL A 259 -24.10 -6.75 8.20
C VAL A 259 -24.49 -5.30 8.35
N THR A 260 -23.77 -4.56 9.18
CA THR A 260 -23.88 -3.10 9.32
C THR A 260 -22.65 -2.44 8.73
N VAL A 261 -22.83 -1.43 7.89
CA VAL A 261 -21.75 -0.58 7.38
C VAL A 261 -21.95 0.83 7.92
N ASN A 262 -20.94 1.33 8.61
CA ASN A 262 -20.92 2.69 9.11
C ASN A 262 -19.85 3.52 8.37
N ILE A 263 -20.20 4.74 7.97
CA ILE A 263 -19.27 5.73 7.41
C ILE A 263 -19.19 6.91 8.38
N ASN A 264 -17.98 7.22 8.84
CA ASN A 264 -17.72 8.29 9.79
C ASN A 264 -18.67 8.25 11.02
N GLY A 265 -18.89 7.03 11.54
CA GLY A 265 -19.74 6.79 12.74
C GLY A 265 -21.23 6.84 12.49
N LYS A 266 -21.70 7.00 11.24
CA LYS A 266 -23.11 6.96 10.86
C LYS A 266 -23.42 5.70 10.08
N GLN A 267 -24.53 5.04 10.40
CA GLN A 267 -24.98 3.88 9.64
C GLN A 267 -25.34 4.29 8.21
N ALA A 268 -24.57 3.78 7.24
CA ALA A 268 -24.77 4.01 5.82
C ALA A 268 -25.57 2.86 5.16
N TRP A 269 -25.40 1.63 5.66
CA TRP A 269 -26.13 0.48 5.16
C TRP A 269 -26.31 -0.57 6.26
N LYS A 270 -27.43 -1.32 6.21
CA LYS A 270 -27.67 -2.46 7.07
C LYS A 270 -28.58 -3.47 6.37
N GLY A 271 -28.23 -4.75 6.40
CA GLY A 271 -29.02 -5.83 5.84
C GLY A 271 -28.23 -7.13 5.70
N ILE A 272 -28.88 -8.16 5.19
CA ILE A 272 -28.22 -9.40 4.75
C ILE A 272 -27.72 -9.17 3.34
N PRO A 273 -26.39 -9.28 3.06
CA PRO A 273 -25.86 -9.02 1.74
C PRO A 273 -26.37 -10.05 0.73
N GLU A 274 -26.79 -9.58 -0.44
CA GLU A 274 -27.21 -10.47 -1.53
C GLU A 274 -25.99 -11.13 -2.18
N LEU A 275 -26.02 -12.46 -2.30
CA LEU A 275 -24.97 -13.25 -2.94
C LEU A 275 -25.22 -13.33 -4.45
N LYS A 276 -24.29 -12.86 -5.26
CA LYS A 276 -24.40 -12.84 -6.72
C LYS A 276 -23.15 -13.39 -7.39
N ILE A 277 -23.33 -14.18 -8.43
CA ILE A 277 -22.21 -14.62 -9.31
C ILE A 277 -21.54 -13.40 -9.96
N GLU A 278 -22.31 -12.37 -10.27
CA GLU A 278 -21.80 -11.12 -10.83
C GLU A 278 -20.73 -10.48 -9.93
N ASN A 279 -20.92 -10.53 -8.60
CA ASN A 279 -19.93 -9.98 -7.64
C ASN A 279 -18.62 -10.78 -7.67
N LEU A 280 -18.69 -12.11 -7.84
CA LEU A 280 -17.49 -12.94 -8.02
C LEU A 280 -16.75 -12.57 -9.30
N VAL A 281 -17.48 -12.37 -10.41
CA VAL A 281 -16.89 -11.95 -11.69
C VAL A 281 -16.27 -10.57 -11.58
N ASN A 282 -16.98 -9.61 -10.98
CA ASN A 282 -16.52 -8.23 -10.84
C ASN A 282 -15.29 -8.13 -9.94
N SER A 283 -15.25 -8.84 -8.81
CA SER A 283 -14.09 -8.88 -7.94
C SER A 283 -12.90 -9.59 -8.60
N CYS A 284 -13.15 -10.68 -9.33
CA CYS A 284 -12.12 -11.34 -10.15
C CYS A 284 -11.54 -10.38 -11.20
N ALA A 285 -12.39 -9.69 -11.95
CA ALA A 285 -11.95 -8.75 -12.99
C ALA A 285 -11.21 -7.53 -12.43
N LEU A 286 -11.55 -7.10 -11.22
CA LEU A 286 -10.89 -5.98 -10.54
C LEU A 286 -9.50 -6.36 -10.02
N TYR A 287 -9.40 -7.47 -9.32
CA TYR A 287 -8.19 -7.85 -8.57
C TYR A 287 -7.32 -8.87 -9.32
N TYR A 288 -7.88 -9.67 -10.22
CA TYR A 288 -7.20 -10.82 -10.84
C TYR A 288 -6.56 -11.76 -9.80
N ASP A 289 -7.26 -11.99 -8.70
CA ASP A 289 -6.75 -12.68 -7.53
C ASP A 289 -7.72 -13.79 -7.11
N PRO A 290 -7.30 -15.07 -7.14
CA PRO A 290 -8.18 -16.19 -6.79
C PRO A 290 -8.59 -16.20 -5.31
N TYR A 291 -7.88 -15.48 -4.45
CA TYR A 291 -8.19 -15.36 -3.02
C TYR A 291 -9.10 -14.16 -2.69
N ARG A 292 -9.45 -13.35 -3.70
CA ARG A 292 -10.34 -12.18 -3.54
C ARG A 292 -11.56 -12.29 -4.45
N LEU A 293 -12.22 -13.45 -4.38
CA LEU A 293 -13.50 -13.72 -5.05
C LEU A 293 -14.62 -13.50 -4.04
N TYR A 294 -15.27 -12.37 -4.13
CA TYR A 294 -16.27 -11.96 -3.15
C TYR A 294 -17.68 -12.16 -3.71
N PRO A 295 -18.53 -12.97 -3.04
CA PRO A 295 -19.91 -13.23 -3.50
C PRO A 295 -20.85 -12.06 -3.22
N ALA A 296 -20.50 -11.16 -2.28
CA ALA A 296 -21.34 -10.04 -1.89
C ALA A 296 -20.65 -8.69 -2.11
N TYR A 297 -21.46 -7.66 -2.39
CA TYR A 297 -21.02 -6.30 -2.61
C TYR A 297 -22.05 -5.33 -2.03
N VAL A 298 -21.58 -4.34 -1.31
CA VAL A 298 -22.35 -3.22 -0.78
C VAL A 298 -21.77 -1.93 -1.28
N GLU A 299 -22.59 -1.04 -1.82
CA GLU A 299 -22.20 0.31 -2.21
C GLU A 299 -22.87 1.31 -1.28
N VAL A 300 -22.11 2.28 -0.81
CA VAL A 300 -22.59 3.35 0.07
C VAL A 300 -22.16 4.71 -0.45
N ASP A 301 -22.99 5.73 -0.19
CA ASP A 301 -22.63 7.13 -0.41
C ASP A 301 -21.74 7.64 0.74
N LEU A 302 -20.78 8.54 0.40
CA LEU A 302 -19.82 9.13 1.33
C LEU A 302 -20.22 10.55 1.78
#